data_97a69d5dfe4f39c9b13a65cd30ea4021
#
_entry.id   97a69d5dfe4f39c9b13a65cd30ea4021
#
_cell.length_a   1.000
_cell.length_b   1.000
_cell.length_c   1.000
_cell.angle_alpha   90.00
_cell.angle_beta   90.00
_cell.angle_gamma   90.00
#
_symmetry.space_group_name_H-M   'P 1'
#
loop_
_entity.id
_entity.type
_entity.pdbx_description
1 polymer ?
#
loop_
_entity_poly.entity_id
_entity_poly.type
_entity_poly.pdbx_seq_one_letter_code
_entity_poly.pdbx_strand_id
1 'polypeptide(L)'
;MVRAIVGANWGDEGKGKITDMLAKESDIIIRFQGGSNAGHTIINNYGKFALHLLPSGVFYNHTTSIIGNGVALNIPFLAKEVDDIVSKGVPKPNILVSDRAQILMPYHILFDQYEEERLGKKSFGSTKSGIAPFYSDKYAKIGFQVSELFDEEALKEKVLSICEMKNVLMEHLYHKPAIDPEELFQTLLEYREMVKPYICDVSKYLHDAIKEGKHILLEGQLGSLKDPDHGIYPMVTSSSTLAAYGAIGAGIPPYEIKNITTVVKAYSSAVGAGAFVSEIFGDEADELRRRGGDGGEYGATTGRPRRMGWFDAVASRYGCRIQGATEVALTVLDVLGYLKELSICVGYEIDGKVTKDFPTTAELKKAKPVYTTLPGWNCEIRGIKKYEDLPENCRKYIEFIEKELETPITMVSNGPGRDEIIYR
;
A
#
# COMPACT_ATOMS: atom_id res chain seq x y z
N MET A 1 -18.67 -11.94 -4.87
CA MET A 1 -18.09 -10.87 -5.75
C MET A 1 -16.73 -10.47 -5.20
N VAL A 2 -15.70 -10.37 -6.05
CA VAL A 2 -14.35 -9.95 -5.63
C VAL A 2 -14.03 -8.57 -6.18
N ARG A 3 -13.61 -7.65 -5.30
CA ARG A 3 -13.17 -6.29 -5.63
C ARG A 3 -11.76 -6.05 -5.13
N ALA A 4 -10.90 -5.43 -5.93
CA ALA A 4 -9.57 -5.00 -5.52
C ALA A 4 -9.55 -3.49 -5.26
N ILE A 5 -8.89 -3.07 -4.17
CA ILE A 5 -8.63 -1.67 -3.83
C ILE A 5 -7.12 -1.45 -3.93
N VAL A 6 -6.69 -0.70 -4.92
CA VAL A 6 -5.27 -0.51 -5.27
C VAL A 6 -4.94 0.96 -5.51
N GLY A 7 -3.67 1.32 -5.49
CA GLY A 7 -3.22 2.70 -5.72
C GLY A 7 -2.70 2.91 -7.14
N ALA A 8 -3.00 4.06 -7.72
CA ALA A 8 -2.54 4.41 -9.06
C ALA A 8 -1.09 4.90 -9.11
N ASN A 9 -0.59 5.56 -8.05
CA ASN A 9 0.62 6.36 -8.11
C ASN A 9 1.76 5.84 -7.22
N TRP A 10 2.30 6.69 -6.36
CA TRP A 10 3.47 6.41 -5.49
C TRP A 10 3.10 5.76 -4.14
N GLY A 11 1.82 5.47 -3.89
CA GLY A 11 1.31 5.06 -2.59
C GLY A 11 0.69 6.21 -1.80
N ASP A 12 0.17 5.88 -0.61
CA ASP A 12 -0.48 6.85 0.30
C ASP A 12 -1.70 7.58 -0.30
N GLU A 13 -2.38 6.95 -1.28
CA GLU A 13 -3.54 7.53 -1.96
C GLU A 13 -4.81 7.53 -1.09
N GLY A 14 -4.80 6.92 0.10
CA GLY A 14 -5.96 6.82 0.98
C GLY A 14 -6.77 5.53 0.82
N LYS A 15 -6.13 4.46 0.37
CA LYS A 15 -6.73 3.13 0.20
C LYS A 15 -7.39 2.59 1.47
N GLY A 16 -6.77 2.79 2.63
CA GLY A 16 -7.30 2.33 3.92
C GLY A 16 -8.70 2.90 4.20
N LYS A 17 -8.92 4.20 3.97
CA LYS A 17 -10.24 4.82 4.09
C LYS A 17 -11.27 4.18 3.15
N ILE A 18 -10.91 4.00 1.89
CA ILE A 18 -11.81 3.40 0.88
C ILE A 18 -12.13 1.95 1.25
N THR A 19 -11.14 1.19 1.69
CA THR A 19 -11.33 -0.19 2.15
C THR A 19 -12.21 -0.24 3.40
N ASP A 20 -11.94 0.58 4.41
CA ASP A 20 -12.74 0.64 5.64
C ASP A 20 -14.21 0.99 5.35
N MET A 21 -14.46 1.92 4.45
CA MET A 21 -15.81 2.28 4.03
C MET A 21 -16.51 1.10 3.33
N LEU A 22 -15.85 0.45 2.36
CA LEU A 22 -16.43 -0.66 1.61
C LEU A 22 -16.51 -1.96 2.43
N ALA A 23 -15.75 -2.07 3.51
CA ALA A 23 -15.79 -3.20 4.43
C ALA A 23 -17.17 -3.37 5.10
N LYS A 24 -17.95 -2.29 5.22
CA LYS A 24 -19.32 -2.33 5.76
C LYS A 24 -20.22 -3.32 5.01
N GLU A 25 -20.01 -3.47 3.70
CA GLU A 25 -20.81 -4.32 2.82
C GLU A 25 -20.05 -5.57 2.37
N SER A 26 -18.94 -5.88 3.02
CA SER A 26 -18.05 -6.98 2.65
C SER A 26 -17.99 -8.04 3.75
N ASP A 27 -17.91 -9.31 3.34
CA ASP A 27 -17.78 -10.43 4.26
C ASP A 27 -16.31 -10.69 4.62
N ILE A 28 -15.40 -10.45 3.66
CA ILE A 28 -13.98 -10.80 3.80
C ILE A 28 -13.12 -9.67 3.27
N ILE A 29 -12.09 -9.29 4.04
CA ILE A 29 -11.05 -8.34 3.61
C ILE A 29 -9.70 -9.02 3.70
N ILE A 30 -8.95 -9.04 2.60
CA ILE A 30 -7.67 -9.73 2.54
C ILE A 30 -6.53 -8.81 2.12
N ARG A 31 -5.44 -8.80 2.89
CA ARG A 31 -4.14 -8.28 2.48
C ARG A 31 -3.45 -9.34 1.63
N PHE A 32 -3.11 -9.02 0.40
CA PHE A 32 -2.57 -9.99 -0.56
C PHE A 32 -1.08 -9.79 -0.87
N GLN A 33 -0.46 -8.68 -0.48
CA GLN A 33 0.95 -8.37 -0.72
C GLN A 33 1.49 -7.35 0.28
N GLY A 34 2.79 -7.07 0.21
CA GLY A 34 3.46 -6.12 1.09
C GLY A 34 3.73 -6.70 2.47
N GLY A 35 3.81 -5.86 3.47
CA GLY A 35 4.09 -6.23 4.86
C GLY A 35 3.89 -5.04 5.78
N SER A 36 4.62 -4.96 6.87
CA SER A 36 4.51 -3.89 7.87
C SER A 36 5.19 -2.56 7.49
N ASN A 37 5.64 -2.43 6.24
CA ASN A 37 6.40 -1.26 5.77
C ASN A 37 5.54 -0.03 5.43
N ALA A 38 4.23 -0.18 5.21
CA ALA A 38 3.33 0.93 4.94
C ALA A 38 2.14 0.92 5.90
N GLY A 39 1.73 2.09 6.37
CA GLY A 39 0.59 2.26 7.26
C GLY A 39 -0.65 2.77 6.54
N HIS A 40 -1.81 2.17 6.81
CA HIS A 40 -3.11 2.65 6.38
C HIS A 40 -3.78 3.44 7.51
N THR A 41 -3.90 4.75 7.34
CA THR A 41 -4.60 5.59 8.32
C THR A 41 -6.11 5.48 8.14
N ILE A 42 -6.81 5.19 9.23
CA ILE A 42 -8.26 5.06 9.29
C ILE A 42 -8.78 5.92 10.44
N ILE A 43 -9.84 6.69 10.18
CA ILE A 43 -10.53 7.49 11.17
C ILE A 43 -11.99 7.02 11.23
N ASN A 44 -12.38 6.46 12.37
CA ASN A 44 -13.72 5.93 12.59
C ASN A 44 -14.21 6.19 14.03
N ASN A 45 -15.31 5.55 14.43
CA ASN A 45 -15.93 5.74 15.75
C ASN A 45 -15.05 5.30 16.93
N TYR A 46 -14.06 4.44 16.72
CA TYR A 46 -13.10 4.01 17.74
C TYR A 46 -11.91 4.96 17.85
N GLY A 47 -11.73 5.89 16.90
CA GLY A 47 -10.63 6.85 16.88
C GLY A 47 -9.79 6.80 15.60
N LYS A 48 -8.53 7.22 15.73
CA LYS A 48 -7.54 7.23 14.65
C LYS A 48 -6.56 6.05 14.80
N PHE A 49 -6.39 5.29 13.74
CA PHE A 49 -5.54 4.11 13.68
C PHE A 49 -4.59 4.19 12.47
N ALA A 50 -3.40 3.65 12.63
CA ALA A 50 -2.48 3.38 11.54
C ALA A 50 -2.23 1.87 11.48
N LEU A 51 -2.93 1.15 10.60
CA LEU A 51 -2.79 -0.29 10.42
C LEU A 51 -1.68 -0.60 9.40
N HIS A 52 -0.88 -1.61 9.68
CA HIS A 52 0.24 -2.03 8.82
C HIS A 52 0.03 -3.41 8.22
N LEU A 53 -0.24 -4.42 9.05
CA LEU A 53 -0.53 -5.80 8.61
C LEU A 53 -2.01 -6.11 8.60
N LEU A 54 -2.76 -5.65 9.61
CA LEU A 54 -4.18 -5.89 9.67
C LEU A 54 -4.91 -5.24 8.48
N PRO A 55 -5.87 -5.96 7.87
CA PRO A 55 -6.79 -5.36 6.89
C PRO A 55 -7.62 -4.23 7.51
N SER A 56 -7.95 -3.23 6.70
CA SER A 56 -8.70 -2.05 7.15
C SER A 56 -10.15 -2.35 7.59
N GLY A 57 -10.64 -3.57 7.33
CA GLY A 57 -11.97 -4.02 7.75
C GLY A 57 -12.07 -4.57 9.18
N VAL A 58 -10.99 -4.64 9.95
CA VAL A 58 -10.97 -5.21 11.32
C VAL A 58 -11.92 -4.53 12.32
N PHE A 59 -12.47 -3.38 11.97
CA PHE A 59 -13.40 -2.61 12.80
C PHE A 59 -14.85 -3.09 12.71
N TYR A 60 -15.16 -4.08 11.85
CA TYR A 60 -16.48 -4.63 11.65
C TYR A 60 -16.55 -6.08 12.14
N ASN A 61 -17.44 -6.38 13.07
CA ASN A 61 -17.57 -7.70 13.69
C ASN A 61 -18.03 -8.81 12.73
N HIS A 62 -18.68 -8.45 11.61
CA HIS A 62 -19.17 -9.40 10.62
C HIS A 62 -18.13 -9.80 9.60
N THR A 63 -16.99 -9.08 9.54
CA THR A 63 -15.96 -9.34 8.54
C THR A 63 -14.93 -10.36 9.02
N THR A 64 -14.41 -11.14 8.08
CA THR A 64 -13.21 -11.95 8.28
C THR A 64 -12.02 -11.23 7.65
N SER A 65 -10.99 -10.96 8.46
CA SER A 65 -9.75 -10.30 8.04
C SER A 65 -8.68 -11.33 7.75
N ILE A 66 -8.13 -11.33 6.52
CA ILE A 66 -7.20 -12.37 6.07
C ILE A 66 -5.84 -11.79 5.75
N ILE A 67 -4.78 -12.47 6.21
CA ILE A 67 -3.41 -12.29 5.75
C ILE A 67 -3.12 -13.39 4.72
N GLY A 68 -3.03 -12.98 3.46
CA GLY A 68 -2.87 -13.88 2.32
C GLY A 68 -1.44 -14.36 2.08
N ASN A 69 -1.29 -15.27 1.12
CA ASN A 69 -0.03 -15.94 0.79
C ASN A 69 1.10 -14.98 0.36
N GLY A 70 0.73 -13.84 -0.22
CA GLY A 70 1.70 -12.88 -0.77
C GLY A 70 2.28 -11.91 0.25
N VAL A 71 1.81 -11.92 1.50
CA VAL A 71 2.24 -10.99 2.55
C VAL A 71 3.55 -11.41 3.19
N ALA A 72 4.44 -10.45 3.43
CA ALA A 72 5.60 -10.61 4.31
C ALA A 72 5.12 -10.57 5.76
N LEU A 73 4.89 -11.72 6.36
CA LEU A 73 4.25 -11.85 7.67
C LEU A 73 5.24 -11.64 8.81
N ASN A 74 5.18 -10.49 9.45
CA ASN A 74 5.84 -10.25 10.72
C ASN A 74 4.90 -10.67 11.86
N ILE A 75 5.08 -11.88 12.39
CA ILE A 75 4.18 -12.48 13.41
C ILE A 75 4.12 -11.66 14.70
N PRO A 76 5.24 -11.26 15.34
CA PRO A 76 5.17 -10.40 16.52
C PRO A 76 4.48 -9.07 16.29
N PHE A 77 4.69 -8.48 15.11
CA PHE A 77 4.05 -7.22 14.76
C PHE A 77 2.54 -7.38 14.60
N LEU A 78 2.08 -8.48 13.97
CA LEU A 78 0.65 -8.80 13.86
C LEU A 78 0.01 -8.96 15.23
N ALA A 79 0.62 -9.72 16.13
CA ALA A 79 0.12 -9.93 17.49
C ALA A 79 0.00 -8.60 18.24
N LYS A 80 1.03 -7.77 18.19
CA LYS A 80 1.02 -6.44 18.80
C LYS A 80 -0.06 -5.55 18.21
N GLU A 81 -0.25 -5.55 16.89
CA GLU A 81 -1.25 -4.70 16.25
C GLU A 81 -2.69 -5.12 16.63
N VAL A 82 -2.93 -6.43 16.81
CA VAL A 82 -4.19 -6.94 17.36
C VAL A 82 -4.42 -6.44 18.79
N ASP A 83 -3.42 -6.56 19.66
CA ASP A 83 -3.52 -6.10 21.05
C ASP A 83 -3.74 -4.59 21.12
N ASP A 84 -3.05 -3.82 20.28
CA ASP A 84 -3.16 -2.34 20.21
C ASP A 84 -4.59 -1.90 19.85
N ILE A 85 -5.25 -2.53 18.88
CA ILE A 85 -6.63 -2.15 18.51
C ILE A 85 -7.64 -2.60 19.57
N VAL A 86 -7.47 -3.78 20.16
CA VAL A 86 -8.35 -4.30 21.21
C VAL A 86 -8.24 -3.44 22.47
N SER A 87 -7.04 -3.00 22.85
CA SER A 87 -6.82 -2.11 23.99
C SER A 87 -7.53 -0.76 23.85
N LYS A 88 -7.80 -0.33 22.62
CA LYS A 88 -8.56 0.89 22.28
C LYS A 88 -10.07 0.66 22.18
N GLY A 89 -10.55 -0.52 22.57
CA GLY A 89 -11.99 -0.84 22.63
C GLY A 89 -12.56 -1.39 21.31
N VAL A 90 -11.72 -1.71 20.32
CA VAL A 90 -12.19 -2.45 19.14
C VAL A 90 -12.45 -3.90 19.57
N PRO A 91 -13.61 -4.49 19.26
CA PRO A 91 -13.86 -5.90 19.51
C PRO A 91 -12.81 -6.77 18.84
N LYS A 92 -12.42 -7.89 19.49
CA LYS A 92 -11.42 -8.80 18.91
C LYS A 92 -11.85 -9.24 17.51
N PRO A 93 -11.08 -8.90 16.46
CA PRO A 93 -11.47 -9.20 15.09
C PRO A 93 -11.33 -10.69 14.77
N ASN A 94 -12.11 -11.16 13.80
CA ASN A 94 -11.94 -12.49 13.24
C ASN A 94 -10.79 -12.43 12.21
N ILE A 95 -9.66 -13.07 12.53
CA ILE A 95 -8.44 -13.05 11.73
C ILE A 95 -8.09 -14.46 11.28
N LEU A 96 -7.75 -14.60 10.00
CA LEU A 96 -7.16 -15.81 9.43
C LEU A 96 -5.81 -15.47 8.78
N VAL A 97 -4.85 -16.37 8.96
CA VAL A 97 -3.52 -16.28 8.37
C VAL A 97 -3.30 -17.50 7.50
N SER A 98 -2.87 -17.27 6.25
CA SER A 98 -2.57 -18.38 5.35
C SER A 98 -1.43 -19.25 5.90
N ASP A 99 -1.63 -20.55 5.90
CA ASP A 99 -0.63 -21.57 6.16
C ASP A 99 0.58 -21.49 5.19
N ARG A 100 0.36 -20.92 3.99
CA ARG A 100 1.35 -20.70 2.93
C ARG A 100 1.98 -19.32 2.95
N ALA A 101 1.54 -18.39 3.82
CA ALA A 101 2.22 -17.11 4.01
C ALA A 101 3.65 -17.35 4.48
N GLN A 102 4.59 -16.52 4.00
CA GLN A 102 5.98 -16.64 4.45
C GLN A 102 6.27 -15.67 5.58
N ILE A 103 7.14 -16.11 6.49
CA ILE A 103 7.51 -15.41 7.71
C ILE A 103 8.60 -14.40 7.41
N LEU A 104 8.39 -13.16 7.82
CA LEU A 104 9.44 -12.16 7.87
C LEU A 104 10.33 -12.45 9.09
N MET A 105 11.52 -12.98 8.81
CA MET A 105 12.47 -13.42 9.82
C MET A 105 13.16 -12.24 10.52
N PRO A 106 13.60 -12.36 11.77
CA PRO A 106 14.32 -11.31 12.48
C PRO A 106 15.53 -10.77 11.71
N TYR A 107 16.29 -11.63 11.06
CA TYR A 107 17.46 -11.25 10.27
C TYR A 107 17.12 -10.44 9.02
N HIS A 108 15.90 -10.53 8.46
CA HIS A 108 15.49 -9.67 7.35
C HIS A 108 15.50 -8.19 7.76
N ILE A 109 15.03 -7.89 8.98
CA ILE A 109 15.04 -6.53 9.51
C ILE A 109 16.49 -6.04 9.68
N LEU A 110 17.35 -6.88 10.22
CA LEU A 110 18.78 -6.57 10.39
C LEU A 110 19.46 -6.31 9.04
N PHE A 111 19.23 -7.16 8.06
CA PHE A 111 19.81 -6.98 6.71
C PHE A 111 19.35 -5.71 6.03
N ASP A 112 18.07 -5.34 6.15
CA ASP A 112 17.55 -4.08 5.61
C ASP A 112 18.22 -2.87 6.28
N GLN A 113 18.43 -2.92 7.59
CA GLN A 113 19.15 -1.88 8.33
C GLN A 113 20.62 -1.79 7.93
N TYR A 114 21.31 -2.92 7.88
CA TYR A 114 22.74 -2.97 7.58
C TYR A 114 23.03 -2.58 6.11
N GLU A 115 22.14 -2.92 5.20
CA GLU A 115 22.28 -2.50 3.80
C GLU A 115 22.12 -0.98 3.65
N GLU A 116 21.14 -0.37 4.32
CA GLU A 116 20.99 1.09 4.36
C GLU A 116 22.23 1.77 4.99
N GLU A 117 22.80 1.19 6.06
CA GLU A 117 24.05 1.66 6.66
C GLU A 117 25.22 1.57 5.65
N ARG A 118 25.38 0.43 4.98
CA ARG A 118 26.45 0.17 4.00
C ARG A 118 26.37 1.11 2.81
N LEU A 119 25.18 1.39 2.31
CA LEU A 119 24.95 2.29 1.18
C LEU A 119 25.15 3.76 1.54
N GLY A 120 24.99 4.16 2.79
CA GLY A 120 25.20 5.52 3.27
C GLY A 120 24.43 6.55 2.45
N LYS A 121 25.15 7.47 1.78
CA LYS A 121 24.53 8.53 0.95
C LYS A 121 23.79 8.00 -0.29
N LYS A 122 24.00 6.74 -0.67
CA LYS A 122 23.31 6.07 -1.80
C LYS A 122 22.15 5.21 -1.35
N SER A 123 21.76 5.30 -0.08
CA SER A 123 20.66 4.51 0.47
C SER A 123 19.34 4.77 -0.26
N PHE A 124 18.50 3.76 -0.35
CA PHE A 124 17.19 3.84 -0.99
C PHE A 124 16.15 4.57 -0.14
N GLY A 125 16.45 4.78 1.15
CA GLY A 125 15.50 5.32 2.11
C GLY A 125 14.47 4.30 2.56
N SER A 126 14.90 3.04 2.74
CA SER A 126 14.08 1.95 3.24
C SER A 126 13.36 2.32 4.54
N THR A 127 12.22 1.70 4.79
CA THR A 127 11.52 1.73 6.07
C THR A 127 12.21 0.91 7.15
N LYS A 128 13.26 0.15 6.79
CA LYS A 128 13.99 -0.79 7.65
C LYS A 128 13.08 -1.87 8.26
N SER A 129 12.07 -2.27 7.50
CA SER A 129 11.09 -3.28 7.89
C SER A 129 11.40 -4.68 7.35
N GLY A 130 12.55 -4.86 6.70
CA GLY A 130 13.01 -6.16 6.20
C GLY A 130 12.35 -6.65 4.91
N ILE A 131 11.64 -5.79 4.18
CA ILE A 131 10.82 -6.21 3.04
C ILE A 131 11.66 -6.68 1.85
N ALA A 132 12.71 -5.93 1.47
CA ALA A 132 13.56 -6.33 0.35
C ALA A 132 14.32 -7.64 0.62
N PRO A 133 14.99 -7.84 1.76
CA PRO A 133 15.60 -9.12 2.11
C PRO A 133 14.59 -10.28 2.16
N PHE A 134 13.37 -10.04 2.68
CA PHE A 134 12.33 -11.05 2.72
C PHE A 134 11.92 -11.54 1.33
N TYR A 135 11.58 -10.63 0.41
CA TYR A 135 11.19 -11.03 -0.95
C TYR A 135 12.37 -11.63 -1.74
N SER A 136 13.61 -11.19 -1.46
CA SER A 136 14.81 -11.83 -2.00
C SER A 136 14.87 -13.31 -1.61
N ASP A 137 14.70 -13.61 -0.33
CA ASP A 137 14.73 -15.01 0.18
C ASP A 137 13.55 -15.82 -0.33
N LYS A 138 12.36 -15.24 -0.43
CA LYS A 138 11.18 -15.89 -0.99
C LYS A 138 11.44 -16.41 -2.41
N TYR A 139 11.97 -15.55 -3.28
CA TYR A 139 12.23 -15.94 -4.67
C TYR A 139 13.51 -16.75 -4.85
N ALA A 140 14.47 -16.65 -3.93
CA ALA A 140 15.60 -17.58 -3.81
C ALA A 140 15.19 -18.95 -3.26
N LYS A 141 13.94 -19.13 -2.82
CA LYS A 141 13.36 -20.38 -2.27
C LYS A 141 14.01 -20.82 -0.96
N ILE A 142 14.44 -19.89 -0.14
CA ILE A 142 15.04 -20.10 1.18
C ILE A 142 14.23 -19.47 2.32
N GLY A 143 13.04 -18.93 2.01
CA GLY A 143 12.10 -18.42 3.00
C GLY A 143 11.40 -19.53 3.80
N PHE A 144 10.68 -19.17 4.85
CA PHE A 144 9.93 -20.06 5.73
C PHE A 144 8.43 -19.80 5.58
N GLN A 145 7.64 -20.84 5.28
CA GLN A 145 6.19 -20.76 5.33
C GLN A 145 5.68 -20.98 6.76
N VAL A 146 4.51 -20.45 7.07
CA VAL A 146 3.87 -20.62 8.38
C VAL A 146 3.65 -22.09 8.72
N SER A 147 3.25 -22.92 7.74
CA SER A 147 3.06 -24.36 7.92
C SER A 147 4.34 -25.10 8.38
N GLU A 148 5.53 -24.62 8.00
CA GLU A 148 6.80 -25.25 8.38
C GLU A 148 7.12 -25.13 9.88
N LEU A 149 6.48 -24.19 10.60
CA LEU A 149 6.63 -24.05 12.05
C LEU A 149 6.14 -25.28 12.84
N PHE A 150 5.38 -26.17 12.21
CA PHE A 150 4.74 -27.31 12.87
C PHE A 150 5.46 -28.64 12.65
N ASP A 151 6.58 -28.62 11.92
CA ASP A 151 7.50 -29.75 11.79
C ASP A 151 8.84 -29.33 12.43
N GLU A 152 9.00 -29.63 13.73
CA GLU A 152 10.16 -29.16 14.51
C GLU A 152 11.48 -29.73 13.98
N GLU A 153 11.51 -30.97 13.52
CA GLU A 153 12.73 -31.63 13.04
C GLU A 153 13.19 -30.94 11.73
N ALA A 154 12.32 -30.83 10.76
CA ALA A 154 12.61 -30.16 9.49
C ALA A 154 12.88 -28.65 9.69
N LEU A 155 12.17 -28.01 10.60
CA LEU A 155 12.40 -26.61 10.95
C LEU A 155 13.82 -26.39 11.50
N LYS A 156 14.26 -27.23 12.43
CA LYS A 156 15.60 -27.13 13.04
C LYS A 156 16.71 -27.32 12.02
N GLU A 157 16.60 -28.32 11.15
CA GLU A 157 17.54 -28.55 10.05
C GLU A 157 17.63 -27.33 9.11
N LYS A 158 16.47 -26.80 8.71
CA LYS A 158 16.39 -25.65 7.85
C LYS A 158 16.99 -24.40 8.47
N VAL A 159 16.74 -24.14 9.76
CA VAL A 159 17.33 -23.02 10.51
C VAL A 159 18.86 -23.10 10.51
N LEU A 160 19.44 -24.27 10.78
CA LEU A 160 20.89 -24.48 10.74
C LEU A 160 21.47 -24.11 9.37
N SER A 161 20.90 -24.68 8.30
CA SER A 161 21.36 -24.42 6.93
C SER A 161 21.25 -22.94 6.53
N ILE A 162 20.14 -22.28 6.90
CA ILE A 162 19.94 -20.87 6.58
C ILE A 162 20.90 -19.96 7.38
N CYS A 163 21.13 -20.26 8.66
CA CYS A 163 22.08 -19.52 9.47
C CYS A 163 23.52 -19.61 8.92
N GLU A 164 23.97 -20.79 8.47
CA GLU A 164 25.28 -20.93 7.82
C GLU A 164 25.41 -19.96 6.64
N MET A 165 24.42 -19.92 5.75
CA MET A 165 24.42 -19.03 4.58
C MET A 165 24.34 -17.54 4.98
N LYS A 166 23.46 -17.19 5.90
CA LYS A 166 23.25 -15.79 6.31
C LYS A 166 24.43 -15.23 7.08
N ASN A 167 25.11 -16.07 7.86
CA ASN A 167 26.28 -15.66 8.63
C ASN A 167 27.48 -15.29 7.75
N VAL A 168 27.59 -15.84 6.55
CA VAL A 168 28.57 -15.37 5.56
C VAL A 168 28.36 -13.89 5.25
N LEU A 169 27.10 -13.45 5.07
CA LEU A 169 26.78 -12.04 4.83
C LEU A 169 26.98 -11.19 6.09
N MET A 170 26.56 -11.70 7.25
CA MET A 170 26.76 -10.99 8.52
C MET A 170 28.22 -10.69 8.79
N GLU A 171 29.07 -11.69 8.70
CA GLU A 171 30.50 -11.58 9.03
C GLU A 171 31.31 -10.83 7.97
N HIS A 172 31.15 -11.22 6.70
CA HIS A 172 32.04 -10.76 5.63
C HIS A 172 31.55 -9.53 4.85
N LEU A 173 30.23 -9.29 4.78
CA LEU A 173 29.69 -8.12 4.10
C LEU A 173 29.35 -7.00 5.08
N TYR A 174 28.67 -7.33 6.17
CA TYR A 174 28.16 -6.32 7.10
C TYR A 174 29.07 -6.13 8.33
N HIS A 175 30.00 -7.05 8.59
CA HIS A 175 30.89 -7.04 9.76
C HIS A 175 30.11 -6.94 11.08
N LYS A 176 29.07 -7.76 11.18
CA LYS A 176 28.17 -7.85 12.32
C LYS A 176 28.24 -9.25 12.95
N PRO A 177 27.81 -9.40 14.21
CA PRO A 177 27.76 -10.71 14.87
C PRO A 177 26.93 -11.74 14.09
N ALA A 178 27.35 -13.00 14.13
CA ALA A 178 26.63 -14.12 13.57
C ALA A 178 25.25 -14.30 14.23
N ILE A 179 24.30 -14.84 13.46
CA ILE A 179 22.99 -15.27 13.96
C ILE A 179 23.19 -16.62 14.68
N ASP A 180 22.72 -16.72 15.91
CA ASP A 180 22.71 -17.99 16.65
C ASP A 180 21.54 -18.87 16.17
N PRO A 181 21.80 -20.07 15.63
CA PRO A 181 20.74 -20.94 15.14
C PRO A 181 19.77 -21.44 16.21
N GLU A 182 20.27 -21.69 17.44
CA GLU A 182 19.40 -22.17 18.52
C GLU A 182 18.48 -21.05 19.02
N GLU A 183 18.99 -19.83 19.17
CA GLU A 183 18.18 -18.65 19.52
C GLU A 183 17.11 -18.40 18.45
N LEU A 184 17.47 -18.47 17.16
CA LEU A 184 16.52 -18.33 16.08
C LEU A 184 15.45 -19.41 16.09
N PHE A 185 15.84 -20.67 16.32
CA PHE A 185 14.89 -21.77 16.40
C PHE A 185 13.89 -21.59 17.55
N GLN A 186 14.34 -21.21 18.74
CA GLN A 186 13.47 -20.92 19.89
C GLN A 186 12.51 -19.75 19.57
N THR A 187 12.99 -18.70 18.93
CA THR A 187 12.16 -17.60 18.46
C THR A 187 11.04 -18.07 17.50
N LEU A 188 11.35 -19.01 16.62
CA LEU A 188 10.33 -19.54 15.70
C LEU A 188 9.29 -20.43 16.39
N LEU A 189 9.67 -21.14 17.46
CA LEU A 189 8.71 -21.86 18.30
C LEU A 189 7.75 -20.90 19.02
N GLU A 190 8.24 -19.76 19.49
CA GLU A 190 7.37 -18.69 20.02
C GLU A 190 6.43 -18.13 18.95
N TYR A 191 6.93 -17.87 17.74
CA TYR A 191 6.10 -17.41 16.61
C TYR A 191 5.01 -18.43 16.25
N ARG A 192 5.30 -19.72 16.34
CA ARG A 192 4.32 -20.79 16.17
C ARG A 192 3.13 -20.63 17.13
N GLU A 193 3.39 -20.45 18.40
CA GLU A 193 2.33 -20.32 19.41
C GLU A 193 1.52 -19.03 19.20
N MET A 194 2.16 -17.93 18.76
CA MET A 194 1.48 -16.67 18.46
C MET A 194 0.54 -16.79 17.25
N VAL A 195 0.95 -17.50 16.19
CA VAL A 195 0.18 -17.57 14.93
C VAL A 195 -0.83 -18.71 14.90
N LYS A 196 -0.61 -19.75 15.68
CA LYS A 196 -1.43 -20.99 15.74
C LYS A 196 -2.94 -20.76 15.79
N PRO A 197 -3.47 -19.78 16.56
CA PRO A 197 -4.91 -19.55 16.61
C PRO A 197 -5.53 -19.03 15.32
N TYR A 198 -4.73 -18.57 14.36
CA TYR A 198 -5.17 -17.86 13.15
C TYR A 198 -4.98 -18.67 11.87
N ILE A 199 -4.26 -19.81 11.91
CA ILE A 199 -3.85 -20.56 10.72
C ILE A 199 -5.06 -21.16 9.99
N CYS A 200 -5.05 -20.99 8.67
CA CYS A 200 -6.09 -21.49 7.78
C CYS A 200 -5.51 -21.83 6.40
N ASP A 201 -6.06 -22.86 5.75
CA ASP A 201 -5.93 -23.01 4.29
C ASP A 201 -6.79 -21.93 3.61
N VAL A 202 -6.19 -20.75 3.45
CA VAL A 202 -6.86 -19.57 2.91
C VAL A 202 -7.34 -19.79 1.48
N SER A 203 -6.61 -20.54 0.67
CA SER A 203 -7.01 -20.82 -0.72
C SER A 203 -8.31 -21.63 -0.77
N LYS A 204 -8.43 -22.65 0.07
CA LYS A 204 -9.67 -23.41 0.19
C LYS A 204 -10.80 -22.56 0.77
N TYR A 205 -10.53 -21.80 1.83
CA TYR A 205 -11.51 -20.92 2.48
C TYR A 205 -12.11 -19.91 1.48
N LEU A 206 -11.26 -19.26 0.71
CA LEU A 206 -11.71 -18.27 -0.30
C LEU A 206 -12.44 -18.92 -1.46
N HIS A 207 -12.02 -20.10 -1.89
CA HIS A 207 -12.74 -20.85 -2.92
C HIS A 207 -14.18 -21.18 -2.49
N ASP A 208 -14.36 -21.65 -1.28
CA ASP A 208 -15.68 -21.94 -0.72
C ASP A 208 -16.51 -20.65 -0.56
N ALA A 209 -15.92 -19.57 -0.04
CA ALA A 209 -16.55 -18.27 0.10
C ALA A 209 -17.02 -17.68 -1.25
N ILE A 210 -16.24 -17.84 -2.32
CA ILE A 210 -16.64 -17.42 -3.67
C ILE A 210 -17.85 -18.19 -4.15
N LYS A 211 -17.89 -19.52 -3.94
CA LYS A 211 -19.05 -20.37 -4.28
C LYS A 211 -20.30 -19.98 -3.51
N GLU A 212 -20.15 -19.57 -2.26
CA GLU A 212 -21.23 -19.06 -1.42
C GLU A 212 -21.69 -17.65 -1.80
N GLY A 213 -21.03 -17.01 -2.77
CA GLY A 213 -21.38 -15.66 -3.22
C GLY A 213 -20.92 -14.53 -2.29
N LYS A 214 -19.98 -14.79 -1.39
CA LYS A 214 -19.44 -13.80 -0.44
C LYS A 214 -18.81 -12.60 -1.14
N HIS A 215 -18.90 -11.43 -0.50
CA HIS A 215 -18.24 -10.22 -0.94
C HIS A 215 -16.83 -10.16 -0.36
N ILE A 216 -15.83 -10.11 -1.23
CA ILE A 216 -14.41 -10.15 -0.88
C ILE A 216 -13.73 -8.87 -1.36
N LEU A 217 -13.03 -8.18 -0.44
CA LEU A 217 -12.14 -7.06 -0.77
C LEU A 217 -10.68 -7.53 -0.74
N LEU A 218 -9.96 -7.27 -1.81
CA LEU A 218 -8.51 -7.38 -1.88
C LEU A 218 -7.90 -6.01 -1.58
N GLU A 219 -7.27 -5.85 -0.44
CA GLU A 219 -6.64 -4.61 -0.03
C GLU A 219 -5.17 -4.58 -0.41
N GLY A 220 -4.83 -3.75 -1.40
CA GLY A 220 -3.46 -3.50 -1.84
C GLY A 220 -2.71 -2.50 -0.97
N GLN A 221 -1.39 -2.53 -1.09
CA GLN A 221 -0.45 -1.65 -0.41
C GLN A 221 0.41 -0.91 -1.44
N LEU A 222 0.76 0.35 -1.16
CA LEU A 222 1.49 1.22 -2.09
C LEU A 222 0.68 1.50 -3.38
N GLY A 223 1.35 1.82 -4.49
CA GLY A 223 0.71 2.14 -5.76
C GLY A 223 1.52 1.63 -6.96
N SER A 224 0.96 1.75 -8.16
CA SER A 224 1.52 1.20 -9.41
C SER A 224 2.96 1.61 -9.68
N LEU A 225 3.34 2.85 -9.35
CA LEU A 225 4.69 3.35 -9.59
C LEU A 225 5.72 2.79 -8.60
N LYS A 226 5.29 2.02 -7.61
CA LYS A 226 6.14 1.27 -6.67
C LYS A 226 6.18 -0.23 -6.96
N ASP A 227 5.58 -0.67 -8.06
CA ASP A 227 5.65 -2.05 -8.52
C ASP A 227 7.05 -2.37 -9.07
N PRO A 228 7.63 -3.55 -8.79
CA PRO A 228 8.98 -3.90 -9.25
C PRO A 228 9.11 -3.98 -10.77
N ASP A 229 8.04 -4.40 -11.47
CA ASP A 229 8.06 -4.62 -12.93
C ASP A 229 7.59 -3.38 -13.72
N HIS A 230 6.61 -2.64 -13.17
CA HIS A 230 5.93 -1.55 -13.87
C HIS A 230 6.18 -0.17 -13.26
N GLY A 231 6.84 -0.08 -12.11
CA GLY A 231 7.11 1.17 -11.42
C GLY A 231 8.41 1.87 -11.85
N ILE A 232 8.80 2.84 -11.04
CA ILE A 232 9.99 3.67 -11.24
C ILE A 232 11.29 2.98 -10.74
N TYR A 233 11.54 1.76 -11.19
CA TYR A 233 12.69 0.95 -10.77
C TYR A 233 14.01 1.73 -10.86
N PRO A 234 14.94 1.64 -9.86
CA PRO A 234 14.90 0.74 -8.71
C PRO A 234 14.19 1.33 -7.45
N MET A 235 13.57 2.50 -7.52
CA MET A 235 12.93 3.18 -6.40
C MET A 235 11.49 2.66 -6.18
N VAL A 236 11.36 1.34 -6.04
CA VAL A 236 10.12 0.57 -5.90
C VAL A 236 10.09 -0.21 -4.59
N THR A 237 8.98 -0.87 -4.27
CA THR A 237 8.92 -1.91 -3.24
C THR A 237 9.25 -3.26 -3.86
N SER A 238 9.48 -4.29 -3.04
CA SER A 238 9.86 -5.62 -3.53
C SER A 238 8.66 -6.55 -3.77
N SER A 239 7.43 -6.10 -3.45
CA SER A 239 6.20 -6.84 -3.74
C SER A 239 5.47 -6.23 -4.93
N SER A 240 4.75 -7.04 -5.72
CA SER A 240 3.87 -6.49 -6.75
C SER A 240 2.68 -5.77 -6.13
N THR A 241 2.47 -4.52 -6.57
CA THR A 241 1.42 -3.62 -6.06
C THR A 241 0.15 -3.64 -6.92
N LEU A 242 0.14 -4.50 -7.95
CA LEU A 242 -0.94 -4.55 -8.93
C LEU A 242 -2.10 -5.43 -8.47
N ALA A 243 -3.32 -5.08 -8.89
CA ALA A 243 -4.52 -5.88 -8.63
C ALA A 243 -4.40 -7.32 -9.15
N ALA A 244 -3.69 -7.52 -10.26
CA ALA A 244 -3.42 -8.84 -10.83
C ALA A 244 -2.70 -9.78 -9.85
N TYR A 245 -1.79 -9.25 -9.02
CA TYR A 245 -1.13 -10.05 -7.99
C TYR A 245 -2.10 -10.47 -6.87
N GLY A 246 -3.24 -9.81 -6.75
CA GLY A 246 -4.29 -10.21 -5.80
C GLY A 246 -4.75 -11.65 -5.99
N ALA A 247 -4.80 -12.12 -7.23
CA ALA A 247 -5.12 -13.51 -7.52
C ALA A 247 -4.09 -14.48 -6.94
N ILE A 248 -2.80 -14.17 -7.10
CA ILE A 248 -1.68 -14.99 -6.58
C ILE A 248 -1.59 -14.87 -5.06
N GLY A 249 -1.60 -13.64 -4.54
CA GLY A 249 -1.42 -13.37 -3.12
C GLY A 249 -2.58 -13.80 -2.23
N ALA A 250 -3.78 -13.92 -2.77
CA ALA A 250 -4.95 -14.47 -2.10
C ALA A 250 -5.18 -15.96 -2.41
N GLY A 251 -4.64 -16.47 -3.50
CA GLY A 251 -4.89 -17.86 -3.95
C GLY A 251 -6.26 -18.06 -4.58
N ILE A 252 -6.74 -17.08 -5.39
CA ILE A 252 -8.02 -17.13 -6.09
C ILE A 252 -7.83 -17.07 -7.61
N PRO A 253 -8.82 -17.54 -8.41
CA PRO A 253 -8.76 -17.41 -9.86
C PRO A 253 -8.74 -15.93 -10.31
N PRO A 254 -7.88 -15.53 -11.28
CA PRO A 254 -7.78 -14.13 -11.69
C PRO A 254 -9.07 -13.57 -12.31
N TYR A 255 -9.89 -14.38 -12.93
CA TYR A 255 -11.17 -13.97 -13.52
C TYR A 255 -12.26 -13.64 -12.50
N GLU A 256 -12.03 -13.91 -11.21
CA GLU A 256 -12.93 -13.50 -10.13
C GLU A 256 -12.77 -12.03 -9.75
N ILE A 257 -11.61 -11.41 -10.04
CA ILE A 257 -11.35 -10.00 -9.79
C ILE A 257 -11.97 -9.16 -10.92
N LYS A 258 -13.26 -8.85 -10.80
CA LYS A 258 -14.03 -8.14 -11.82
C LYS A 258 -14.10 -6.64 -11.59
N ASN A 259 -13.98 -6.21 -10.34
CA ASN A 259 -14.05 -4.80 -9.94
C ASN A 259 -12.70 -4.38 -9.38
N ILE A 260 -12.09 -3.38 -9.98
CA ILE A 260 -10.81 -2.81 -9.56
C ILE A 260 -11.01 -1.33 -9.32
N THR A 261 -11.16 -0.96 -8.04
CA THR A 261 -11.21 0.42 -7.59
C THR A 261 -9.79 0.92 -7.41
N THR A 262 -9.36 1.79 -8.30
CA THR A 262 -8.04 2.41 -8.22
C THR A 262 -8.13 3.75 -7.50
N VAL A 263 -7.37 3.90 -6.42
CA VAL A 263 -7.40 5.12 -5.62
C VAL A 263 -6.38 6.11 -6.16
N VAL A 264 -6.79 7.35 -6.34
CA VAL A 264 -5.99 8.46 -6.87
C VAL A 264 -6.18 9.68 -5.96
N LYS A 265 -5.11 10.40 -5.64
CA LYS A 265 -5.20 11.69 -4.95
C LYS A 265 -5.53 12.82 -5.92
N ALA A 266 -6.25 13.83 -5.45
CA ALA A 266 -6.52 15.06 -6.21
C ALA A 266 -5.26 15.93 -6.45
N TYR A 267 -4.13 15.59 -5.85
CA TYR A 267 -2.78 16.09 -6.10
C TYR A 267 -1.80 14.91 -5.98
N SER A 268 -0.52 15.12 -6.22
CA SER A 268 0.48 14.04 -6.12
C SER A 268 1.34 14.17 -4.87
N SER A 269 1.67 13.04 -4.25
CA SER A 269 2.66 12.97 -3.18
C SER A 269 3.49 11.69 -3.27
N ALA A 270 4.73 11.73 -2.81
CA ALA A 270 5.63 10.58 -2.81
C ALA A 270 6.51 10.56 -1.57
N VAL A 271 6.80 9.36 -1.05
CA VAL A 271 7.81 9.14 -0.02
C VAL A 271 9.06 8.53 -0.65
N GLY A 272 10.23 8.99 -0.20
CA GLY A 272 11.52 8.48 -0.66
C GLY A 272 11.96 9.02 -2.01
N ALA A 273 13.05 8.44 -2.51
CA ALA A 273 13.67 8.83 -3.77
C ALA A 273 12.88 8.30 -4.99
N GLY A 274 13.30 8.73 -6.17
CA GLY A 274 12.75 8.31 -7.45
C GLY A 274 12.13 9.44 -8.26
N ALA A 275 11.77 9.15 -9.50
CA ALA A 275 11.20 10.12 -10.41
C ALA A 275 9.84 10.63 -9.96
N PHE A 276 9.65 11.94 -10.01
CA PHE A 276 8.41 12.62 -9.69
C PHE A 276 8.34 13.89 -10.53
N VAL A 277 7.88 13.76 -11.76
CA VAL A 277 7.96 14.81 -12.80
C VAL A 277 7.15 16.05 -12.42
N SER A 278 5.98 15.87 -11.82
CA SER A 278 5.09 16.96 -11.38
C SER A 278 5.44 17.53 -10.00
N GLU A 279 6.62 17.23 -9.46
CA GLU A 279 7.07 17.72 -8.14
C GLU A 279 7.17 19.24 -8.08
N ILE A 280 6.70 19.81 -6.97
CA ILE A 280 6.78 21.24 -6.63
C ILE A 280 7.65 21.46 -5.41
N PHE A 281 8.19 22.68 -5.27
CA PHE A 281 9.16 23.03 -4.24
C PHE A 281 8.80 24.38 -3.57
N GLY A 282 9.47 24.68 -2.45
CA GLY A 282 9.31 25.93 -1.73
C GLY A 282 7.96 26.06 -1.02
N ASP A 283 7.53 27.29 -0.82
CA ASP A 283 6.35 27.64 -0.01
C ASP A 283 5.05 26.98 -0.49
N GLU A 284 4.90 26.78 -1.79
CA GLU A 284 3.74 26.11 -2.39
C GLU A 284 3.69 24.63 -1.97
N ALA A 285 4.82 23.93 -2.04
CA ALA A 285 4.93 22.54 -1.58
C ALA A 285 4.69 22.41 -0.08
N ASP A 286 5.24 23.34 0.71
CA ASP A 286 5.14 23.34 2.16
C ASP A 286 3.70 23.61 2.63
N GLU A 287 3.00 24.55 1.97
CA GLU A 287 1.59 24.84 2.27
C GLU A 287 0.70 23.64 1.90
N LEU A 288 0.88 23.03 0.72
CA LEU A 288 0.12 21.86 0.32
C LEU A 288 0.41 20.68 1.28
N ARG A 289 1.66 20.47 1.69
CA ARG A 289 2.05 19.44 2.66
C ARG A 289 1.38 19.65 4.00
N ARG A 290 1.38 20.88 4.50
CA ARG A 290 0.77 21.26 5.79
C ARG A 290 -0.74 21.03 5.80
N ARG A 291 -1.42 21.30 4.69
CA ARG A 291 -2.89 21.11 4.54
C ARG A 291 -3.30 19.70 4.23
N GLY A 292 -2.37 18.88 3.68
CA GLY A 292 -2.65 17.55 3.19
C GLY A 292 -3.12 16.60 4.29
N GLY A 293 -4.17 15.84 4.00
CA GLY A 293 -4.70 14.81 4.88
C GLY A 293 -5.13 15.32 6.27
N ASP A 294 -5.20 14.38 7.21
CA ASP A 294 -5.42 14.70 8.63
C ASP A 294 -4.07 14.73 9.37
N GLY A 295 -3.53 15.94 9.53
CA GLY A 295 -2.22 16.19 10.18
C GLY A 295 -1.05 16.39 9.23
N GLY A 296 -1.30 16.65 7.96
CA GLY A 296 -0.29 16.96 6.94
C GLY A 296 0.21 15.71 6.17
N GLU A 297 0.93 15.97 5.08
CA GLU A 297 1.52 14.93 4.23
C GLU A 297 2.86 14.44 4.79
N TYR A 298 2.77 13.56 5.79
CA TYR A 298 3.90 12.89 6.42
C TYR A 298 3.71 11.36 6.35
N GLY A 299 4.81 10.62 6.28
CA GLY A 299 4.76 9.16 6.25
C GLY A 299 4.19 8.59 7.54
N ALA A 300 3.16 7.74 7.45
CA ALA A 300 2.49 7.16 8.62
C ALA A 300 3.43 6.35 9.52
N THR A 301 4.40 5.66 8.92
CA THR A 301 5.37 4.81 9.64
C THR A 301 6.61 5.59 10.05
N THR A 302 7.13 6.46 9.18
CA THR A 302 8.46 7.09 9.35
C THR A 302 8.39 8.53 9.81
N GLY A 303 7.22 9.19 9.75
CA GLY A 303 7.08 10.62 10.00
C GLY A 303 7.79 11.53 8.99
N ARG A 304 8.40 10.98 7.94
CA ARG A 304 9.13 11.77 6.93
C ARG A 304 8.18 12.67 6.14
N PRO A 305 8.54 13.94 5.85
CA PRO A 305 7.74 14.79 4.99
C PRO A 305 7.66 14.17 3.58
N ARG A 306 6.46 14.12 3.02
CA ARG A 306 6.25 13.68 1.65
C ARG A 306 6.68 14.77 0.68
N ARG A 307 7.23 14.38 -0.45
CA ARG A 307 7.42 15.22 -1.62
C ARG A 307 6.04 15.52 -2.20
N MET A 308 5.82 16.75 -2.62
CA MET A 308 4.52 17.24 -3.08
C MET A 308 4.57 17.55 -4.57
N GLY A 309 3.47 17.37 -5.26
CA GLY A 309 3.33 17.71 -6.67
C GLY A 309 1.88 18.00 -7.06
N TRP A 310 1.70 18.70 -8.17
CA TRP A 310 0.39 18.86 -8.78
C TRP A 310 -0.14 17.51 -9.27
N PHE A 311 -1.44 17.44 -9.52
CA PHE A 311 -2.03 16.23 -10.10
C PHE A 311 -1.30 15.84 -11.38
N ASP A 312 -0.82 14.60 -11.44
CA ASP A 312 -0.08 14.05 -12.56
C ASP A 312 -0.98 13.11 -13.37
N ALA A 313 -1.56 13.63 -14.45
CA ALA A 313 -2.48 12.88 -15.29
C ALA A 313 -1.75 11.77 -16.07
N VAL A 314 -0.49 11.99 -16.43
CA VAL A 314 0.31 10.98 -17.16
C VAL A 314 0.58 9.77 -16.28
N ALA A 315 1.10 10.01 -15.06
CA ALA A 315 1.39 8.97 -14.10
C ALA A 315 0.10 8.25 -13.64
N SER A 316 -0.98 9.00 -13.36
CA SER A 316 -2.22 8.44 -12.85
C SER A 316 -2.95 7.61 -13.91
N ARG A 317 -3.01 8.07 -15.17
CA ARG A 317 -3.57 7.29 -16.28
C ARG A 317 -2.80 5.99 -16.49
N TYR A 318 -1.46 6.06 -16.50
CA TYR A 318 -0.64 4.86 -16.59
C TYR A 318 -0.95 3.89 -15.44
N GLY A 319 -1.02 4.40 -14.21
CA GLY A 319 -1.35 3.60 -13.05
C GLY A 319 -2.72 2.93 -13.15
N CYS A 320 -3.76 3.67 -13.55
CA CYS A 320 -5.09 3.11 -13.79
C CYS A 320 -5.07 2.01 -14.86
N ARG A 321 -4.36 2.24 -15.96
CA ARG A 321 -4.23 1.26 -17.06
C ARG A 321 -3.54 -0.03 -16.60
N ILE A 322 -2.41 0.08 -15.87
CA ILE A 322 -1.65 -1.09 -15.39
C ILE A 322 -2.42 -1.87 -14.31
N GLN A 323 -3.19 -1.18 -13.48
CA GLN A 323 -4.08 -1.82 -12.52
C GLN A 323 -5.28 -2.54 -13.19
N GLY A 324 -5.62 -2.17 -14.41
CA GLY A 324 -6.87 -2.60 -15.04
C GLY A 324 -8.08 -1.98 -14.35
N ALA A 325 -7.97 -0.69 -13.99
CA ALA A 325 -9.00 0.04 -13.25
C ALA A 325 -10.37 -0.03 -13.95
N THR A 326 -11.39 -0.44 -13.21
CA THR A 326 -12.79 -0.38 -13.66
C THR A 326 -13.48 0.88 -13.18
N GLU A 327 -12.95 1.47 -12.11
CA GLU A 327 -13.41 2.73 -11.52
C GLU A 327 -12.29 3.38 -10.71
N VAL A 328 -12.46 4.66 -10.41
CA VAL A 328 -11.55 5.47 -9.61
C VAL A 328 -12.25 6.03 -8.37
N ALA A 329 -11.55 5.96 -7.23
CA ALA A 329 -11.85 6.73 -6.04
C ALA A 329 -10.88 7.92 -5.95
N LEU A 330 -11.37 9.15 -6.15
CA LEU A 330 -10.59 10.37 -6.03
C LEU A 330 -10.58 10.85 -4.58
N THR A 331 -9.40 11.00 -3.98
CA THR A 331 -9.26 11.33 -2.56
C THR A 331 -8.65 12.70 -2.33
N VAL A 332 -8.76 13.20 -1.10
CA VAL A 332 -8.18 14.45 -0.58
C VAL A 332 -8.52 15.70 -1.39
N LEU A 333 -9.71 15.71 -1.99
CA LEU A 333 -10.17 16.85 -2.81
C LEU A 333 -10.40 18.11 -1.97
N ASP A 334 -10.82 17.97 -0.72
CA ASP A 334 -11.03 19.04 0.25
C ASP A 334 -9.77 19.88 0.53
N VAL A 335 -8.60 19.26 0.41
CA VAL A 335 -7.30 19.90 0.64
C VAL A 335 -7.06 21.07 -0.33
N LEU A 336 -7.59 21.00 -1.55
CA LEU A 336 -7.38 21.98 -2.60
C LEU A 336 -8.30 23.21 -2.50
N GLY A 337 -9.23 23.22 -1.54
CA GLY A 337 -10.23 24.27 -1.38
C GLY A 337 -9.70 25.68 -1.11
N TYR A 338 -8.41 25.85 -0.81
CA TYR A 338 -7.79 27.18 -0.60
C TYR A 338 -7.25 27.81 -1.90
N LEU A 339 -7.17 27.03 -2.99
CA LEU A 339 -6.54 27.45 -4.22
C LEU A 339 -7.52 28.21 -5.13
N LYS A 340 -7.02 29.28 -5.76
CA LYS A 340 -7.73 30.03 -6.79
C LYS A 340 -7.57 29.40 -8.16
N GLU A 341 -6.45 28.73 -8.39
CA GLU A 341 -6.08 28.04 -9.62
C GLU A 341 -5.40 26.72 -9.28
N LEU A 342 -5.58 25.73 -10.14
CA LEU A 342 -5.10 24.37 -9.99
C LEU A 342 -4.31 23.96 -11.23
N SER A 343 -3.04 23.66 -11.07
CA SER A 343 -2.21 23.11 -12.15
C SER A 343 -2.37 21.60 -12.24
N ILE A 344 -2.45 21.08 -13.46
CA ILE A 344 -2.53 19.65 -13.78
C ILE A 344 -1.42 19.33 -14.78
N CYS A 345 -0.57 18.39 -14.48
CA CYS A 345 0.44 17.86 -15.40
C CYS A 345 -0.25 16.94 -16.42
N VAL A 346 -0.41 17.40 -17.65
CA VAL A 346 -1.15 16.69 -18.73
C VAL A 346 -0.23 16.03 -19.74
N GLY A 347 1.08 16.25 -19.65
CA GLY A 347 2.08 15.68 -20.54
C GLY A 347 3.48 15.82 -19.97
N TYR A 348 4.41 15.07 -20.52
CA TYR A 348 5.85 15.18 -20.26
C TYR A 348 6.59 15.60 -21.51
N GLU A 349 7.41 16.66 -21.40
CA GLU A 349 8.36 17.03 -22.45
C GLU A 349 9.67 16.28 -22.23
N ILE A 350 10.09 15.50 -23.24
CA ILE A 350 11.33 14.74 -23.26
C ILE A 350 12.04 15.01 -24.57
N ASP A 351 13.27 15.52 -24.51
CA ASP A 351 14.10 15.84 -25.68
C ASP A 351 13.33 16.68 -26.75
N GLY A 352 12.50 17.64 -26.28
CA GLY A 352 11.71 18.56 -27.12
C GLY A 352 10.41 17.99 -27.68
N LYS A 353 10.01 16.78 -27.28
CA LYS A 353 8.73 16.17 -27.67
C LYS A 353 7.83 15.99 -26.46
N VAL A 354 6.57 16.33 -26.62
CA VAL A 354 5.55 16.12 -25.59
C VAL A 354 4.90 14.76 -25.78
N THR A 355 4.85 13.98 -24.70
CA THR A 355 4.15 12.69 -24.64
C THR A 355 3.09 12.69 -23.54
N LYS A 356 2.04 11.93 -23.72
CA LYS A 356 1.04 11.58 -22.72
C LYS A 356 1.24 10.16 -22.19
N ASP A 357 2.13 9.40 -22.76
CA ASP A 357 2.49 8.07 -22.29
C ASP A 357 3.56 8.15 -21.20
N PHE A 358 3.43 7.30 -20.19
CA PHE A 358 4.39 7.22 -19.09
C PHE A 358 5.67 6.53 -19.57
N PRO A 359 6.83 7.22 -19.54
CA PRO A 359 8.07 6.71 -20.13
C PRO A 359 8.83 5.79 -19.17
N THR A 360 9.90 5.20 -19.65
CA THR A 360 10.84 4.41 -18.83
C THR A 360 11.54 5.28 -17.78
N THR A 361 12.06 4.67 -16.71
CA THR A 361 12.76 5.40 -15.64
C THR A 361 13.97 6.20 -16.16
N ALA A 362 14.63 5.72 -17.20
CA ALA A 362 15.75 6.44 -17.82
C ALA A 362 15.30 7.76 -18.47
N GLU A 363 14.16 7.74 -19.13
CA GLU A 363 13.57 8.91 -19.79
C GLU A 363 12.93 9.87 -18.79
N LEU A 364 12.33 9.34 -17.71
CA LEU A 364 11.77 10.15 -16.62
C LEU A 364 12.78 11.12 -16.00
N LYS A 365 14.08 10.79 -16.00
CA LYS A 365 15.14 11.69 -15.51
C LYS A 365 15.29 12.97 -16.34
N LYS A 366 14.85 12.94 -17.59
CA LYS A 366 14.91 14.09 -18.52
C LYS A 366 13.56 14.79 -18.65
N ALA A 367 12.49 14.16 -18.19
CA ALA A 367 11.12 14.63 -18.37
C ALA A 367 10.88 15.95 -17.62
N LYS A 368 10.19 16.87 -18.29
CA LYS A 368 9.68 18.11 -17.72
C LYS A 368 8.17 18.09 -17.76
N PRO A 369 7.47 18.58 -16.73
CA PRO A 369 6.03 18.60 -16.73
C PRO A 369 5.47 19.65 -17.70
N VAL A 370 4.40 19.27 -18.42
CA VAL A 370 3.60 20.18 -19.23
C VAL A 370 2.28 20.36 -18.49
N TYR A 371 2.00 21.59 -18.05
CA TYR A 371 0.84 21.90 -17.24
C TYR A 371 -0.29 22.53 -18.04
N THR A 372 -1.52 22.24 -17.60
CA THR A 372 -2.71 23.07 -17.85
C THR A 372 -3.23 23.59 -16.53
N THR A 373 -3.94 24.71 -16.55
CA THR A 373 -4.47 25.34 -15.34
C THR A 373 -5.99 25.42 -15.41
N LEU A 374 -6.66 25.05 -14.33
CA LEU A 374 -8.10 25.20 -14.16
C LEU A 374 -8.39 26.18 -13.00
N PRO A 375 -9.52 26.92 -13.04
CA PRO A 375 -9.94 27.74 -11.91
C PRO A 375 -10.28 26.85 -10.71
N GLY A 376 -9.78 27.24 -9.53
CA GLY A 376 -10.10 26.63 -8.25
C GLY A 376 -11.49 27.02 -7.77
N TRP A 377 -11.93 26.36 -6.71
CA TRP A 377 -13.23 26.68 -6.08
C TRP A 377 -13.14 27.57 -4.87
N ASN A 378 -11.96 27.73 -4.26
CA ASN A 378 -11.64 28.66 -3.19
C ASN A 378 -12.68 28.68 -2.04
N CYS A 379 -13.17 27.54 -1.63
CA CYS A 379 -14.08 27.35 -0.49
C CYS A 379 -13.99 25.94 0.09
N GLU A 380 -14.51 25.77 1.31
CA GLU A 380 -14.61 24.49 2.00
C GLU A 380 -15.68 23.60 1.31
N ILE A 381 -15.36 22.31 1.14
CA ILE A 381 -16.26 21.32 0.55
C ILE A 381 -16.56 20.14 1.50
N ARG A 382 -15.98 20.13 2.69
CA ARG A 382 -16.29 19.13 3.72
C ARG A 382 -17.77 19.17 4.10
N GLY A 383 -18.34 18.02 4.37
CA GLY A 383 -19.75 17.92 4.74
C GLY A 383 -20.74 17.93 3.56
N ILE A 384 -20.31 18.26 2.33
CA ILE A 384 -21.14 18.12 1.14
C ILE A 384 -21.35 16.61 0.87
N LYS A 385 -22.60 16.21 0.64
CA LYS A 385 -22.99 14.80 0.49
C LYS A 385 -23.41 14.42 -0.94
N LYS A 386 -23.74 15.40 -1.77
CA LYS A 386 -24.17 15.16 -3.17
C LYS A 386 -23.21 15.81 -4.15
N TYR A 387 -22.99 15.14 -5.27
CA TYR A 387 -22.09 15.63 -6.31
C TYR A 387 -22.55 16.98 -6.89
N GLU A 388 -23.85 17.15 -7.07
CA GLU A 388 -24.48 18.34 -7.62
C GLU A 388 -24.29 19.56 -6.73
N ASP A 389 -24.12 19.39 -5.42
CA ASP A 389 -23.93 20.44 -4.44
C ASP A 389 -22.47 20.95 -4.38
N LEU A 390 -21.53 20.23 -5.01
CA LEU A 390 -20.15 20.70 -5.15
C LEU A 390 -20.07 21.96 -6.00
N PRO A 391 -19.15 22.89 -5.68
CA PRO A 391 -18.87 24.06 -6.52
C PRO A 391 -18.63 23.68 -7.99
N GLU A 392 -19.08 24.50 -8.92
CA GLU A 392 -18.98 24.23 -10.37
C GLU A 392 -17.52 23.96 -10.79
N ASN A 393 -16.56 24.77 -10.32
CA ASN A 393 -15.16 24.57 -10.63
C ASN A 393 -14.60 23.27 -10.04
N CYS A 394 -15.09 22.85 -8.87
CA CYS A 394 -14.73 21.56 -8.27
C CYS A 394 -15.23 20.41 -9.15
N ARG A 395 -16.47 20.45 -9.63
CA ARG A 395 -16.99 19.44 -10.57
C ARG A 395 -16.22 19.42 -11.89
N LYS A 396 -15.93 20.59 -12.46
CA LYS A 396 -15.09 20.70 -13.68
C LYS A 396 -13.70 20.09 -13.49
N TYR A 397 -13.10 20.24 -12.31
CA TYR A 397 -11.81 19.61 -11.99
C TYR A 397 -11.93 18.09 -11.97
N ILE A 398 -12.96 17.54 -11.32
CA ILE A 398 -13.22 16.09 -11.29
C ILE A 398 -13.45 15.54 -12.71
N GLU A 399 -14.30 16.20 -13.49
CA GLU A 399 -14.62 15.81 -14.86
C GLU A 399 -13.40 15.87 -15.79
N PHE A 400 -12.55 16.88 -15.61
CA PHE A 400 -11.29 16.97 -16.34
C PHE A 400 -10.35 15.82 -16.01
N ILE A 401 -10.18 15.50 -14.72
CA ILE A 401 -9.35 14.36 -14.28
C ILE A 401 -9.94 13.05 -14.84
N GLU A 402 -11.23 12.83 -14.71
CA GLU A 402 -11.90 11.62 -15.22
C GLU A 402 -11.63 11.41 -16.72
N LYS A 403 -11.71 12.50 -17.52
CA LYS A 403 -11.39 12.47 -18.94
C LYS A 403 -9.92 12.14 -19.21
N GLU A 404 -8.98 12.73 -18.45
CA GLU A 404 -7.55 12.47 -18.61
C GLU A 404 -7.16 11.04 -18.14
N LEU A 405 -7.89 10.48 -17.17
CA LEU A 405 -7.65 9.10 -16.69
C LEU A 405 -8.26 8.04 -17.61
N GLU A 406 -9.21 8.41 -18.47
CA GLU A 406 -9.96 7.48 -19.33
C GLU A 406 -10.69 6.38 -18.50
N THR A 407 -11.03 6.69 -17.25
CA THR A 407 -11.62 5.76 -16.28
C THR A 407 -12.63 6.51 -15.43
N PRO A 408 -13.85 5.98 -15.20
CA PRO A 408 -14.89 6.68 -14.46
C PRO A 408 -14.48 6.91 -13.00
N ILE A 409 -14.69 8.13 -12.51
CA ILE A 409 -14.57 8.48 -11.10
C ILE A 409 -15.94 8.27 -10.44
N THR A 410 -16.11 7.21 -9.70
CA THR A 410 -17.38 6.84 -9.04
C THR A 410 -17.46 7.27 -7.58
N MET A 411 -16.33 7.57 -6.97
CA MET A 411 -16.23 7.98 -5.56
C MET A 411 -15.32 9.20 -5.44
N VAL A 412 -15.76 10.19 -4.67
CA VAL A 412 -15.00 11.42 -4.37
C VAL A 412 -14.94 11.59 -2.86
N SER A 413 -13.75 11.57 -2.30
CA SER A 413 -13.52 11.83 -0.88
C SER A 413 -13.26 13.33 -0.67
N ASN A 414 -14.11 13.96 0.15
CA ASN A 414 -14.07 15.38 0.49
C ASN A 414 -13.77 15.66 1.97
N GLY A 415 -13.09 14.72 2.65
CA GLY A 415 -12.62 14.86 4.01
C GLY A 415 -11.98 13.58 4.54
N PRO A 416 -11.40 13.57 5.75
CA PRO A 416 -10.66 12.43 6.29
C PRO A 416 -11.54 11.32 6.89
N GLY A 417 -12.76 11.63 7.32
CA GLY A 417 -13.67 10.70 7.98
C GLY A 417 -14.25 9.65 7.03
N ARG A 418 -14.66 8.51 7.59
CA ARG A 418 -15.27 7.38 6.87
C ARG A 418 -16.45 7.81 6.00
N ASP A 419 -17.33 8.69 6.53
CA ASP A 419 -18.58 9.09 5.89
C ASP A 419 -18.43 10.33 4.95
N GLU A 420 -17.19 10.82 4.78
CA GLU A 420 -16.89 11.98 3.92
C GLU A 420 -16.53 11.51 2.50
N ILE A 421 -17.52 10.85 1.88
CA ILE A 421 -17.46 10.33 0.51
C ILE A 421 -18.75 10.72 -0.22
N ILE A 422 -18.60 11.13 -1.47
CA ILE A 422 -19.67 11.41 -2.42
C ILE A 422 -19.60 10.32 -3.49
N TYR A 423 -20.71 9.67 -3.76
CA TYR A 423 -20.87 8.73 -4.88
C TYR A 423 -21.37 9.48 -6.12
N ARG A 424 -20.90 9.05 -7.29
CA ARG A 424 -21.30 9.57 -8.62
C ARG A 424 -21.96 8.47 -9.45
#